data_1c82b10e3acfade465072fa1adefed4a
#
_entry.id   1c82b10e3acfade465072fa1adefed4a
#
_cell.length_a   1.000
_cell.length_b   1.000
_cell.length_c   1.000
_cell.angle_alpha   90.00
_cell.angle_beta   90.00
_cell.angle_gamma   90.00
#
_symmetry.space_group_name_H-M   'P 1'
#
loop_
_entity.id
_entity.type
_entity.pdbx_description
1 polymer ?
#
loop_
_entity_poly.entity_id
_entity_poly.type
_entity_poly.pdbx_seq_one_letter_code
_entity_poly.pdbx_strand_id
1 'polypeptide(L)'
;WHVAIFAENRGIQIGLHNHPPAVAPTSDDILRLLTEIDRPNVTVLMDTGQWWGSPGTNLKGISNPDLGFYRFMELVAPHAAYVRAKIYRIESGAEEWLDYPRIFRILESAEYLGPVSIVYENRNNRCGYKEALKLAVAHLRSCMHTS
;
A
#
# COMPACT_ATOMS: atom_id res chain seq x y z
N TRP A 1 9.74 -1.96 -20.95
CA TRP A 1 9.13 -1.69 -22.25
C TRP A 1 8.47 -2.94 -22.86
N HIS A 2 9.20 -3.99 -23.17
CA HIS A 2 8.66 -5.18 -23.85
C HIS A 2 7.49 -5.85 -23.10
N VAL A 3 7.60 -5.98 -21.78
CA VAL A 3 6.54 -6.55 -20.95
C VAL A 3 5.29 -5.67 -20.94
N ALA A 4 5.43 -4.34 -20.88
CA ALA A 4 4.31 -3.41 -20.91
C ALA A 4 3.54 -3.48 -22.23
N ILE A 5 4.25 -3.48 -23.37
CA ILE A 5 3.66 -3.61 -24.71
C ILE A 5 2.97 -4.98 -24.87
N PHE A 6 3.60 -6.06 -24.41
CA PHE A 6 3.01 -7.39 -24.47
C PHE A 6 1.69 -7.49 -23.70
N ALA A 7 1.65 -6.88 -22.49
CA ALA A 7 0.48 -6.83 -21.62
C ALA A 7 -0.62 -5.94 -22.25
N GLU A 8 -0.25 -4.75 -22.74
CA GLU A 8 -1.17 -3.79 -23.38
C GLU A 8 -1.94 -4.45 -24.54
N ASN A 9 -1.24 -5.16 -25.43
CA ASN A 9 -1.84 -5.88 -26.56
C ASN A 9 -2.82 -7.01 -26.13
N ARG A 10 -2.92 -7.30 -24.82
CA ARG A 10 -3.81 -8.31 -24.25
C ARG A 10 -4.80 -7.75 -23.25
N GLY A 11 -4.89 -6.43 -23.14
CA GLY A 11 -5.77 -5.75 -22.18
C GLY A 11 -5.37 -5.99 -20.71
N ILE A 12 -4.09 -6.32 -20.45
CA ILE A 12 -3.57 -6.59 -19.10
C ILE A 12 -2.97 -5.32 -18.54
N GLN A 13 -3.37 -4.94 -17.33
CA GLN A 13 -2.73 -3.89 -16.55
C GLN A 13 -1.54 -4.44 -15.77
N ILE A 14 -0.49 -3.63 -15.64
CA ILE A 14 0.69 -3.91 -14.82
C ILE A 14 0.71 -2.91 -13.67
N GLY A 15 0.80 -3.39 -12.42
CA GLY A 15 0.96 -2.57 -11.23
C GLY A 15 2.43 -2.54 -10.77
N LEU A 16 3.05 -1.36 -10.75
CA LEU A 16 4.33 -1.17 -10.08
C LEU A 16 4.12 -1.24 -8.58
N HIS A 17 4.85 -2.12 -7.92
CA HIS A 17 4.71 -2.36 -6.48
C HIS A 17 5.85 -1.72 -5.71
N ASN A 18 5.52 -0.84 -4.76
CA ASN A 18 6.49 -0.27 -3.82
C ASN A 18 6.95 -1.33 -2.82
N HIS A 19 8.26 -1.58 -2.73
CA HIS A 19 8.81 -2.59 -1.82
C HIS A 19 10.31 -2.39 -1.57
N PRO A 20 10.75 -1.94 -0.38
CA PRO A 20 12.16 -1.96 0.00
C PRO A 20 12.66 -3.41 0.21
N PRO A 21 13.90 -3.72 -0.12
CA PRO A 21 14.93 -2.91 -0.75
C PRO A 21 14.92 -2.95 -2.29
N ALA A 22 13.75 -3.23 -2.91
CA ALA A 22 13.60 -3.29 -4.35
C ALA A 22 13.74 -1.90 -5.03
N VAL A 23 13.49 -1.86 -6.34
CA VAL A 23 13.78 -0.72 -7.21
C VAL A 23 12.95 0.54 -6.89
N ALA A 24 11.81 0.39 -6.22
CA ALA A 24 10.86 1.47 -6.00
C ALA A 24 10.41 1.58 -4.54
N PRO A 25 11.29 1.95 -3.60
CA PRO A 25 10.97 2.09 -2.19
C PRO A 25 10.34 3.45 -1.80
N THR A 26 10.38 4.45 -2.69
CA THR A 26 9.88 5.81 -2.48
C THR A 26 8.89 6.24 -3.56
N SER A 27 8.18 7.37 -3.32
CA SER A 27 7.32 7.96 -4.35
C SER A 27 8.09 8.38 -5.59
N ASP A 28 9.27 8.96 -5.40
CA ASP A 28 10.10 9.45 -6.52
C ASP A 28 10.52 8.31 -7.45
N ASP A 29 10.84 7.15 -6.88
CA ASP A 29 11.16 5.97 -7.68
C ASP A 29 9.97 5.48 -8.50
N ILE A 30 8.78 5.40 -7.87
CA ILE A 30 7.54 4.99 -8.55
C ILE A 30 7.17 5.98 -9.65
N LEU A 31 7.15 7.29 -9.37
CA LEU A 31 6.77 8.32 -10.32
C LEU A 31 7.76 8.41 -11.49
N ARG A 32 9.05 8.26 -11.21
CA ARG A 32 10.08 8.17 -12.25
C ARG A 32 9.83 6.96 -13.16
N LEU A 33 9.57 5.78 -12.62
CA LEU A 33 9.30 4.59 -13.41
C LEU A 33 8.03 4.73 -14.25
N LEU A 34 6.95 5.33 -13.73
CA LEU A 34 5.74 5.62 -14.50
C LEU A 34 6.05 6.53 -15.70
N THR A 35 6.83 7.61 -15.46
CA THR A 35 7.23 8.55 -16.49
C THR A 35 8.15 7.91 -17.55
N GLU A 36 9.14 7.13 -17.12
CA GLU A 36 10.06 6.46 -18.05
C GLU A 36 9.38 5.37 -18.88
N ILE A 37 8.44 4.64 -18.31
CA ILE A 37 7.69 3.59 -19.03
C ILE A 37 6.68 4.19 -19.98
N ASP A 38 5.98 5.25 -19.58
CA ASP A 38 5.01 6.01 -20.36
C ASP A 38 4.04 5.11 -21.15
N ARG A 39 3.27 4.29 -20.41
CA ARG A 39 2.29 3.36 -20.97
C ARG A 39 0.96 3.40 -20.19
N PRO A 40 -0.20 3.51 -20.87
CA PRO A 40 -1.50 3.64 -20.20
C PRO A 40 -1.91 2.40 -19.39
N ASN A 41 -1.35 1.24 -19.72
CA ASN A 41 -1.60 -0.01 -19.00
C ASN A 41 -0.65 -0.24 -17.81
N VAL A 42 0.27 0.70 -17.51
CA VAL A 42 1.16 0.63 -16.35
C VAL A 42 0.67 1.61 -15.29
N THR A 43 0.38 1.08 -14.12
CA THR A 43 -0.21 1.78 -12.98
C THR A 43 0.55 1.44 -11.70
N VAL A 44 0.01 1.76 -10.55
CA VAL A 44 0.60 1.41 -9.27
C VAL A 44 -0.26 0.38 -8.53
N LEU A 45 0.41 -0.64 -7.99
CA LEU A 45 -0.08 -1.47 -6.90
C LEU A 45 0.53 -0.90 -5.62
N MET A 46 -0.22 -0.08 -4.89
CA MET A 46 0.26 0.59 -3.70
C MET A 46 0.12 -0.30 -2.46
N ASP A 47 1.22 -0.72 -1.85
CA ASP A 47 1.24 -1.40 -0.55
C ASP A 47 1.41 -0.35 0.56
N THR A 48 0.49 -0.31 1.51
CA THR A 48 0.48 0.72 2.56
C THR A 48 1.62 0.60 3.56
N GLY A 49 2.23 -0.57 3.70
CA GLY A 49 3.29 -0.82 4.67
C GLY A 49 4.68 -1.00 4.09
N GLN A 50 4.83 -1.03 2.76
CA GLN A 50 6.10 -1.32 2.10
C GLN A 50 6.76 -0.06 1.50
N TRP A 51 6.79 1.01 2.29
CA TRP A 51 7.51 2.23 1.96
C TRP A 51 8.80 2.35 2.75
N TRP A 52 9.82 2.97 2.17
CA TRP A 52 11.03 3.27 2.92
C TRP A 52 10.69 4.11 4.15
N GLY A 53 11.15 3.67 5.31
CA GLY A 53 10.86 4.33 6.59
C GLY A 53 9.52 3.96 7.24
N SER A 54 8.69 3.12 6.61
CA SER A 54 7.47 2.61 7.25
C SER A 54 7.80 1.63 8.40
N PRO A 55 6.89 1.47 9.39
CA PRO A 55 7.13 0.61 10.55
C PRO A 55 7.46 -0.84 10.21
N GLY A 56 6.89 -1.33 9.12
CA GLY A 56 7.07 -2.72 8.69
C GLY A 56 8.43 -3.01 8.06
N THR A 57 9.10 -2.01 7.52
CA THR A 57 10.37 -2.22 6.80
C THR A 57 11.57 -2.47 7.73
N ASN A 58 11.48 -2.05 8.99
CA ASN A 58 12.52 -2.31 9.99
C ASN A 58 12.17 -3.42 10.98
N LEU A 59 11.02 -4.05 10.84
CA LEU A 59 10.52 -5.14 11.69
C LEU A 59 10.28 -4.78 13.18
N LYS A 60 10.39 -3.52 13.56
CA LYS A 60 10.28 -3.04 14.92
C LYS A 60 9.00 -2.28 15.22
N GLY A 61 8.19 -2.00 14.19
CA GLY A 61 6.98 -1.18 14.33
C GLY A 61 7.28 0.31 14.56
N ILE A 62 8.47 0.76 14.21
CA ILE A 62 8.90 2.15 14.38
C ILE A 62 9.01 2.80 13.01
N SER A 63 8.25 3.87 12.79
CA SER A 63 8.41 4.68 11.59
C SER A 63 9.65 5.58 11.72
N ASN A 64 10.29 5.85 10.57
CA ASN A 64 11.28 6.91 10.51
C ASN A 64 10.55 8.23 10.15
N PRO A 65 10.42 9.18 11.08
CA PRO A 65 9.69 10.42 10.86
C PRO A 65 10.31 11.30 9.77
N ASP A 66 11.63 11.22 9.60
CA ASP A 66 12.37 12.04 8.62
C ASP A 66 12.08 11.63 7.17
N LEU A 67 11.64 10.39 6.94
CA LEU A 67 11.34 9.88 5.60
C LEU A 67 9.89 10.11 5.17
N GLY A 68 8.98 10.40 6.10
CA GLY A 68 7.61 10.83 5.79
C GLY A 68 6.82 9.89 4.88
N PHE A 69 6.83 8.57 5.14
CA PHE A 69 6.26 7.56 4.24
C PHE A 69 4.78 7.77 3.88
N TYR A 70 3.98 8.44 4.70
CA TYR A 70 2.62 8.86 4.32
C TYR A 70 2.63 9.88 3.18
N ARG A 71 3.66 10.73 3.11
CA ARG A 71 3.83 11.63 1.97
C ARG A 71 4.07 10.88 0.67
N PHE A 72 4.75 9.75 0.72
CA PHE A 72 4.89 8.88 -0.46
C PHE A 72 3.53 8.36 -0.93
N MET A 73 2.66 7.95 -0.02
CA MET A 73 1.30 7.54 -0.37
C MET A 73 0.49 8.68 -0.98
N GLU A 74 0.54 9.89 -0.41
CA GLU A 74 -0.15 11.07 -0.93
C GLU A 74 0.23 11.37 -2.40
N LEU A 75 1.52 11.23 -2.73
CA LEU A 75 2.01 11.49 -4.09
C LEU A 75 1.65 10.37 -5.08
N VAL A 76 1.55 9.14 -4.63
CA VAL A 76 1.39 7.96 -5.48
C VAL A 76 -0.07 7.51 -5.60
N ALA A 77 -0.91 7.79 -4.60
CA ALA A 77 -2.31 7.37 -4.59
C ALA A 77 -3.11 7.76 -5.85
N PRO A 78 -2.92 8.95 -6.48
CA PRO A 78 -3.59 9.29 -7.74
C PRO A 78 -3.28 8.35 -8.92
N HIS A 79 -2.21 7.59 -8.85
CA HIS A 79 -1.77 6.64 -9.87
C HIS A 79 -2.09 5.19 -9.52
N ALA A 80 -2.69 4.93 -8.35
CA ALA A 80 -2.96 3.58 -7.88
C ALA A 80 -4.18 2.97 -8.57
N ALA A 81 -4.01 1.80 -9.17
CA ALA A 81 -5.13 0.96 -9.63
C ALA A 81 -5.50 -0.12 -8.60
N TYR A 82 -4.62 -0.40 -7.67
CA TYR A 82 -4.80 -1.42 -6.66
C TYR A 82 -4.09 -1.05 -5.35
N VAL A 83 -4.75 -1.27 -4.21
CA VAL A 83 -4.17 -1.02 -2.89
C VAL A 83 -4.07 -2.32 -2.09
N ARG A 84 -2.91 -2.55 -1.49
CA ARG A 84 -2.68 -3.60 -0.50
C ARG A 84 -2.65 -3.00 0.89
N ALA A 85 -3.71 -3.23 1.66
CA ALA A 85 -3.77 -2.85 3.06
C ALA A 85 -2.92 -3.80 3.89
N LYS A 86 -1.74 -3.37 4.27
CA LYS A 86 -0.81 -4.13 5.09
C LYS A 86 -1.26 -4.14 6.55
N ILE A 87 -1.36 -5.30 7.13
CA ILE A 87 -1.71 -5.50 8.54
C ILE A 87 -0.56 -6.20 9.25
N TYR A 88 -0.02 -5.56 10.27
CA TYR A 88 1.09 -6.10 11.05
C TYR A 88 0.65 -6.56 12.43
N ARG A 89 -0.17 -5.74 13.12
CA ARG A 89 -0.61 -5.98 14.49
C ARG A 89 -2.08 -5.61 14.64
N ILE A 90 -2.94 -6.61 14.72
CA ILE A 90 -4.42 -6.45 14.70
C ILE A 90 -5.10 -7.13 15.89
N GLU A 91 -4.36 -7.77 16.76
CA GLU A 91 -4.90 -8.55 17.87
C GLU A 91 -5.71 -7.74 18.88
N SER A 92 -5.48 -6.44 18.97
CA SER A 92 -6.29 -5.50 19.79
C SER A 92 -7.62 -5.12 19.14
N GLY A 93 -7.85 -5.50 17.88
CA GLY A 93 -9.00 -5.07 17.06
C GLY A 93 -8.70 -3.85 16.19
N ALA A 94 -7.52 -3.23 16.33
CA ALA A 94 -7.05 -2.14 15.51
C ALA A 94 -5.61 -2.40 15.03
N GLU A 95 -5.28 -1.97 13.81
CA GLU A 95 -3.90 -2.01 13.33
C GLU A 95 -3.07 -0.98 14.10
N GLU A 96 -2.00 -1.44 14.76
CA GLU A 96 -1.23 -0.62 15.71
C GLU A 96 -0.06 0.12 15.05
N TRP A 97 0.43 -0.31 13.88
CA TRP A 97 1.61 0.25 13.26
C TRP A 97 1.33 1.25 12.14
N LEU A 98 0.15 1.14 11.51
CA LEU A 98 -0.28 2.00 10.42
C LEU A 98 -1.55 2.74 10.78
N ASP A 99 -1.56 4.06 10.57
CA ASP A 99 -2.73 4.92 10.78
C ASP A 99 -3.71 4.78 9.61
N TYR A 100 -4.61 3.81 9.67
CA TYR A 100 -5.61 3.56 8.62
C TYR A 100 -6.62 4.70 8.44
N PRO A 101 -7.10 5.40 9.47
CA PRO A 101 -7.86 6.63 9.27
C PRO A 101 -7.15 7.65 8.38
N ARG A 102 -5.84 7.85 8.58
CA ARG A 102 -5.02 8.72 7.73
C ARG A 102 -4.87 8.16 6.31
N ILE A 103 -4.64 6.86 6.17
CA ILE A 103 -4.48 6.21 4.85
C ILE A 103 -5.77 6.36 4.04
N PHE A 104 -6.94 6.15 4.65
CA PHE A 104 -8.22 6.31 3.93
C PHE A 104 -8.47 7.76 3.53
N ARG A 105 -8.13 8.76 4.36
CA ARG A 105 -8.17 10.18 3.93
C ARG A 105 -7.26 10.46 2.73
N ILE A 106 -6.08 9.85 2.66
CA ILE A 106 -5.19 9.96 1.50
C ILE A 106 -5.85 9.38 0.25
N LEU A 107 -6.44 8.18 0.36
CA LEU A 107 -7.12 7.53 -0.76
C LEU A 107 -8.35 8.32 -1.22
N GLU A 108 -9.14 8.85 -0.29
CA GLU A 108 -10.29 9.71 -0.57
C GLU A 108 -9.86 11.00 -1.27
N SER A 109 -8.80 11.67 -0.78
CA SER A 109 -8.25 12.89 -1.42
C SER A 109 -7.71 12.63 -2.84
N ALA A 110 -7.32 11.40 -3.13
CA ALA A 110 -6.89 10.94 -4.44
C ALA A 110 -8.04 10.43 -5.32
N GLU A 111 -9.30 10.52 -4.86
CA GLU A 111 -10.50 9.97 -5.51
C GLU A 111 -10.37 8.48 -5.87
N TYR A 112 -9.68 7.72 -5.02
CA TYR A 112 -9.43 6.30 -5.27
C TYR A 112 -10.71 5.46 -5.10
N LEU A 113 -11.14 4.81 -6.17
CA LEU A 113 -12.33 3.94 -6.20
C LEU A 113 -11.98 2.46 -6.47
N GLY A 114 -10.71 2.13 -6.48
CA GLY A 114 -10.22 0.79 -6.77
C GLY A 114 -10.37 -0.20 -5.59
N PRO A 115 -10.02 -1.47 -5.81
CA PRO A 115 -10.09 -2.49 -4.78
C PRO A 115 -8.97 -2.35 -3.74
N VAL A 116 -9.31 -2.69 -2.49
CA VAL A 116 -8.36 -2.78 -1.37
C VAL A 116 -8.30 -4.22 -0.89
N SER A 117 -7.15 -4.87 -1.00
CA SER A 117 -6.92 -6.20 -0.46
C SER A 117 -6.19 -6.15 0.88
N ILE A 118 -6.46 -7.12 1.74
CA ILE A 118 -5.79 -7.25 3.04
C ILE A 118 -4.61 -8.19 2.91
N VAL A 119 -3.46 -7.74 3.42
CA VAL A 119 -2.25 -8.56 3.54
C VAL A 119 -1.81 -8.58 5.00
N TYR A 120 -2.11 -9.67 5.68
CA TYR A 120 -1.68 -9.87 7.07
C TYR A 120 -0.28 -10.49 7.14
N GLU A 121 0.64 -9.77 7.76
CA GLU A 121 1.96 -10.27 8.05
C GLU A 121 2.03 -10.72 9.52
N ASN A 122 1.78 -11.99 9.74
CA ASN A 122 1.75 -12.60 11.08
C ASN A 122 3.14 -12.62 11.75
N ARG A 123 3.65 -11.44 12.05
CA ARG A 123 4.92 -11.32 12.75
C ARG A 123 4.71 -11.66 14.23
N ASN A 124 5.54 -12.57 14.74
CA ASN A 124 5.49 -13.06 16.13
C ASN A 124 4.30 -14.00 16.44
N ASN A 125 3.58 -14.48 15.45
CA ASN A 125 2.52 -15.52 15.60
C ASN A 125 1.49 -15.21 16.71
N ARG A 126 1.08 -13.94 16.83
CA ARG A 126 0.21 -13.45 17.92
C ARG A 126 -1.27 -13.73 17.69
N CYS A 127 -1.68 -13.83 16.45
CA CYS A 127 -3.07 -14.04 16.08
C CYS A 127 -3.15 -15.03 14.91
N GLY A 128 -4.12 -15.94 14.96
CA GLY A 128 -4.36 -16.87 13.86
C GLY A 128 -4.87 -16.14 12.61
N TYR A 129 -4.45 -16.56 11.40
CA TYR A 129 -4.78 -15.88 10.14
C TYR A 129 -6.28 -15.62 9.95
N LYS A 130 -7.14 -16.61 10.27
CA LYS A 130 -8.61 -16.47 10.14
C LYS A 130 -9.16 -15.37 11.03
N GLU A 131 -8.69 -15.29 12.26
CA GLU A 131 -9.12 -14.27 13.21
C GLU A 131 -8.57 -12.90 12.84
N ALA A 132 -7.28 -12.83 12.52
CA ALA A 132 -6.64 -11.60 12.08
C ALA A 132 -7.35 -10.98 10.87
N LEU A 133 -7.75 -11.78 9.87
CA LEU A 133 -8.48 -11.28 8.71
C LEU A 133 -9.86 -10.75 9.07
N LYS A 134 -10.58 -11.38 10.00
CA LYS A 134 -11.88 -10.85 10.48
C LYS A 134 -11.72 -9.50 11.18
N LEU A 135 -10.75 -9.40 12.11
CA LEU A 135 -10.43 -8.17 12.81
C LEU A 135 -10.00 -7.06 11.83
N ALA A 136 -9.14 -7.40 10.87
CA ALA A 136 -8.69 -6.46 9.84
C ALA A 136 -9.85 -5.92 8.99
N VAL A 137 -10.77 -6.77 8.54
CA VAL A 137 -11.97 -6.33 7.80
C VAL A 137 -12.81 -5.39 8.64
N ALA A 138 -13.07 -5.73 9.92
CA ALA A 138 -13.86 -4.89 10.81
C ALA A 138 -13.19 -3.53 11.04
N HIS A 139 -11.89 -3.54 11.33
CA HIS A 139 -11.10 -2.31 11.53
C HIS A 139 -11.08 -1.41 10.29
N LEU A 140 -10.73 -1.96 9.12
CA LEU A 140 -10.67 -1.16 7.90
C LEU A 140 -12.04 -0.55 7.54
N ARG A 141 -13.12 -1.31 7.69
CA ARG A 141 -14.49 -0.78 7.48
C ARG A 141 -14.82 0.36 8.43
N SER A 142 -14.45 0.26 9.71
CA SER A 142 -14.68 1.36 10.67
C SER A 142 -13.91 2.62 10.28
N CYS A 143 -12.69 2.49 9.76
CA CYS A 143 -11.88 3.62 9.32
C CYS A 143 -12.45 4.33 8.07
N MET A 144 -13.12 3.60 7.16
CA MET A 144 -13.76 4.17 5.96
C MET A 144 -14.98 5.06 6.28
N HIS A 145 -15.59 4.90 7.45
CA HIS A 145 -16.79 5.66 7.84
C HIS A 145 -16.49 6.87 8.74
N THR A 146 -15.23 7.07 9.10
CA THR A 146 -14.77 8.17 9.96
C THR A 146 -14.04 9.28 9.20
N SER A 147 -13.93 9.15 7.88
CA SER A 147 -13.34 10.15 6.97
C SER A 147 -14.40 11.14 6.48
#